data_0f94bdeca7cf9b5f66ce02cd90a1b609
#
_entry.id   0f94bdeca7cf9b5f66ce02cd90a1b609
#
_cell.length_a   1.000
_cell.length_b   1.000
_cell.length_c   1.000
_cell.angle_alpha   90.00
_cell.angle_beta   90.00
_cell.angle_gamma   90.00
#
_symmetry.space_group_name_H-M   'P 1'
#
loop_
_entity.id
_entity.type
_entity.pdbx_description
1 polymer ?
#
loop_
_entity_poly.entity_id
_entity_poly.type
_entity_poly.pdbx_seq_one_letter_code
_entity_poly.pdbx_strand_id
1 'polypeptide(L)'
;MTRANKTTRFARKSRPDPRHLPEPAALAIIPADLLPHKTRRRLLSKAKALRVSVDELILSEHHLDEDSYYRLVAQWLGLTFSAEPLKVIAPMRTREAWHSRMIRLDPAHHQKHWLTAPKGQALEQLLTTKPAGNSGFSDLVITTPSALFRSIAESKTADYTQHFSTYLHDKSPHLSCYTLCHNRWSRMLPVLALPVAALGLYAAGLAFSHFITCLLLPLLLLRLVLLATEPHRETEAPALADKDLPHYSLLVPLFREADIIPQIIDSLSALDYPPAKREVLLLVEADDHTTRRALASILLPYGFHVIVLPAGLPRTKPRALNVGLAFASGSLIVVYDAEDRPHKQQLREAARLFAAYGPETA
;
A
#
# COMPACT_ATOMS: atom_id res chain seq x y z
N MET A 1 49.52 47.34 45.36
CA MET A 1 48.11 47.05 45.06
C MET A 1 48.06 46.32 43.70
N THR A 2 48.00 45.02 43.79
CA THR A 2 48.18 44.08 42.70
C THR A 2 46.83 43.52 42.31
N ARG A 3 46.32 43.79 41.07
CA ARG A 3 45.09 43.19 40.51
C ARG A 3 45.47 41.91 39.75
N ALA A 4 45.04 40.79 40.29
CA ALA A 4 45.17 39.47 39.66
C ALA A 4 44.19 39.33 38.49
N ASN A 5 44.72 38.98 37.33
CA ASN A 5 44.00 38.69 36.10
C ASN A 5 43.57 37.23 36.12
N LYS A 6 42.25 36.96 36.30
CA LYS A 6 41.66 35.62 36.20
C LYS A 6 41.31 35.35 34.73
N THR A 7 42.20 34.68 34.03
CA THR A 7 41.92 34.08 32.71
C THR A 7 41.04 32.85 32.91
N THR A 8 39.77 33.00 32.55
CA THR A 8 38.78 31.90 32.49
C THR A 8 39.11 31.03 31.26
N ARG A 9 39.71 29.87 31.51
CA ARG A 9 39.85 28.81 30.50
C ARG A 9 38.47 28.30 30.12
N PHE A 10 37.98 28.68 28.93
CA PHE A 10 36.87 28.00 28.30
C PHE A 10 37.29 26.56 27.96
N ALA A 11 36.71 25.60 28.69
CA ALA A 11 36.85 24.19 28.39
C ALA A 11 36.34 23.93 26.97
N ARG A 12 37.25 23.56 26.09
CA ARG A 12 36.96 23.10 24.72
C ARG A 12 36.06 21.87 24.85
N LYS A 13 34.74 22.04 24.64
CA LYS A 13 33.81 20.89 24.46
C LYS A 13 34.43 20.03 23.38
N SER A 14 34.89 18.83 23.76
CA SER A 14 35.34 17.81 22.83
C SER A 14 34.22 17.54 21.82
N ARG A 15 34.54 17.61 20.54
CA ARG A 15 33.62 17.15 19.48
C ARG A 15 33.27 15.70 19.83
N PRO A 16 31.96 15.33 19.81
CA PRO A 16 31.57 13.95 20.05
C PRO A 16 32.26 13.08 18.98
N ASP A 17 32.86 11.98 19.42
CA ASP A 17 33.48 10.97 18.55
C ASP A 17 32.43 10.56 17.51
N PRO A 18 32.71 10.65 16.20
CA PRO A 18 31.79 10.27 15.16
C PRO A 18 31.32 8.80 15.23
N ARG A 19 31.91 8.01 16.13
CA ARG A 19 31.52 6.63 16.44
C ARG A 19 30.36 6.53 17.44
N HIS A 20 29.95 7.61 18.09
CA HIS A 20 28.82 7.70 19.01
C HIS A 20 27.76 8.70 18.51
N LEU A 21 27.18 8.43 17.34
CA LEU A 21 25.87 9.00 17.04
C LEU A 21 24.88 8.44 18.06
N PRO A 22 24.06 9.28 18.71
CA PRO A 22 23.04 8.79 19.63
C PRO A 22 22.16 7.78 18.89
N GLU A 23 21.98 6.61 19.52
CA GLU A 23 21.13 5.55 18.95
C GLU A 23 19.71 6.12 18.77
N PRO A 24 19.03 5.91 17.62
CA PRO A 24 17.67 6.34 17.43
C PRO A 24 16.77 5.84 18.56
N ALA A 25 15.82 6.67 19.01
CA ALA A 25 14.93 6.31 20.10
C ALA A 25 14.12 5.05 19.80
N ALA A 26 13.77 4.84 18.54
CA ALA A 26 13.10 3.63 18.03
C ALA A 26 13.88 2.33 18.30
N LEU A 27 15.21 2.39 18.41
CA LEU A 27 16.05 1.25 18.84
C LEU A 27 16.28 1.23 20.36
N ALA A 28 16.42 2.41 20.95
CA ALA A 28 16.75 2.53 22.37
C ALA A 28 15.67 1.93 23.29
N ILE A 29 14.40 1.92 22.85
CA ILE A 29 13.28 1.32 23.61
C ILE A 29 13.33 -0.21 23.63
N ILE A 30 14.10 -0.85 22.75
CA ILE A 30 14.15 -2.32 22.66
C ILE A 30 15.21 -2.84 23.63
N PRO A 31 14.89 -3.78 24.52
CA PRO A 31 15.86 -4.42 25.39
C PRO A 31 17.01 -5.09 24.62
N ALA A 32 18.21 -5.10 25.18
CA ALA A 32 19.41 -5.61 24.51
C ALA A 32 19.39 -7.15 24.32
N ASP A 33 18.65 -7.85 25.14
CA ASP A 33 18.40 -9.30 25.05
C ASP A 33 17.52 -9.65 23.84
N LEU A 34 16.55 -8.78 23.50
CA LEU A 34 15.70 -8.97 22.31
C LEU A 34 16.42 -8.57 21.02
N LEU A 35 17.29 -7.56 21.08
CA LEU A 35 18.01 -7.07 19.90
C LEU A 35 19.46 -6.76 20.22
N PRO A 36 20.41 -7.70 19.99
CA PRO A 36 21.81 -7.55 20.29
C PRO A 36 22.49 -6.37 19.59
N HIS A 37 23.50 -5.75 20.20
CA HIS A 37 24.21 -4.57 19.67
C HIS A 37 24.76 -4.75 18.24
N LYS A 38 25.23 -5.96 17.88
CA LYS A 38 25.71 -6.26 16.53
C LYS A 38 24.57 -6.11 15.49
N THR A 39 23.38 -6.62 15.81
CA THR A 39 22.19 -6.51 14.97
C THR A 39 21.72 -5.06 14.85
N ARG A 40 21.73 -4.29 15.95
CA ARG A 40 21.37 -2.86 15.94
C ARG A 40 22.25 -2.05 14.98
N ARG A 41 23.58 -2.24 15.03
CA ARG A 41 24.51 -1.57 14.11
C ARG A 41 24.26 -1.94 12.66
N ARG A 42 23.96 -3.21 12.39
CA ARG A 42 23.61 -3.69 11.02
C ARG A 42 22.33 -3.01 10.53
N LEU A 43 21.28 -2.95 11.37
CA LEU A 43 20.00 -2.31 11.03
C LEU A 43 20.20 -0.81 10.77
N LEU A 44 20.96 -0.11 11.58
CA LEU A 44 21.27 1.31 11.35
C LEU A 44 21.99 1.57 10.03
N SER A 45 23.01 0.74 9.72
CA SER A 45 23.71 0.82 8.45
C SER A 45 22.80 0.56 7.25
N LYS A 46 21.93 -0.45 7.38
CA LYS A 46 20.98 -0.83 6.32
C LYS A 46 19.87 0.20 6.16
N ALA A 47 19.32 0.76 7.24
CA ALA A 47 18.33 1.82 7.22
C ALA A 47 18.84 3.05 6.45
N LYS A 48 20.08 3.46 6.76
CA LYS A 48 20.75 4.55 6.04
C LYS A 48 20.99 4.22 4.57
N ALA A 49 21.39 2.99 4.27
CA ALA A 49 21.65 2.53 2.91
C ALA A 49 20.37 2.47 2.06
N LEU A 50 19.22 2.12 2.66
CA LEU A 50 17.92 2.02 1.98
C LEU A 50 17.11 3.33 2.03
N ARG A 51 17.52 4.31 2.84
CA ARG A 51 16.73 5.53 3.15
C ARG A 51 15.35 5.21 3.70
N VAL A 52 15.27 4.22 4.57
CA VAL A 52 14.05 3.86 5.32
C VAL A 52 14.26 4.05 6.80
N SER A 53 13.20 4.11 7.57
CA SER A 53 13.29 4.21 9.02
C SER A 53 13.74 2.88 9.65
N VAL A 54 14.33 2.96 10.83
CA VAL A 54 14.86 1.77 11.52
C VAL A 54 13.75 0.86 12.01
N ASP A 55 12.63 1.43 12.48
CA ASP A 55 11.43 0.71 12.88
C ASP A 55 10.84 -0.12 11.72
N GLU A 56 10.80 0.44 10.51
CA GLU A 56 10.38 -0.30 9.32
C GLU A 56 11.28 -1.52 9.03
N LEU A 57 12.60 -1.41 9.25
CA LEU A 57 13.50 -2.54 9.08
C LEU A 57 13.36 -3.59 10.17
N ILE A 58 13.19 -3.17 11.43
CA ILE A 58 12.97 -4.09 12.56
C ILE A 58 11.76 -4.99 12.27
N LEU A 59 10.67 -4.40 11.79
CA LEU A 59 9.43 -5.10 11.49
C LEU A 59 9.53 -5.92 10.19
N SER A 60 10.10 -5.33 9.12
CA SER A 60 10.17 -5.98 7.80
C SER A 60 11.19 -7.13 7.74
N GLU A 61 12.21 -7.14 8.60
CA GLU A 61 13.15 -8.25 8.76
C GLU A 61 12.73 -9.25 9.86
N HIS A 62 11.51 -9.09 10.40
CA HIS A 62 10.95 -9.96 11.45
C HIS A 62 11.84 -10.09 12.71
N HIS A 63 12.57 -9.02 13.07
CA HIS A 63 13.29 -9.01 14.33
C HIS A 63 12.37 -8.92 15.54
N LEU A 64 11.23 -8.23 15.38
CA LEU A 64 10.11 -8.19 16.29
C LEU A 64 8.80 -8.21 15.48
N ASP A 65 7.76 -8.78 16.04
CA ASP A 65 6.40 -8.64 15.52
C ASP A 65 5.82 -7.25 15.86
N GLU A 66 4.81 -6.82 15.11
CA GLU A 66 4.19 -5.50 15.30
C GLU A 66 3.67 -5.31 16.73
N ASP A 67 2.99 -6.32 17.29
CA ASP A 67 2.39 -6.24 18.63
C ASP A 67 3.46 -6.04 19.72
N SER A 68 4.52 -6.82 19.68
CA SER A 68 5.65 -6.71 20.63
C SER A 68 6.33 -5.36 20.52
N TYR A 69 6.60 -4.89 19.31
CA TYR A 69 7.26 -3.61 19.09
C TYR A 69 6.43 -2.42 19.59
N TYR A 70 5.15 -2.34 19.16
CA TYR A 70 4.28 -1.21 19.55
C TYR A 70 3.87 -1.28 21.04
N ARG A 71 3.88 -2.46 21.67
CA ARG A 71 3.75 -2.59 23.12
C ARG A 71 4.92 -1.96 23.85
N LEU A 72 6.17 -2.16 23.38
CA LEU A 72 7.34 -1.47 23.91
C LEU A 72 7.25 0.04 23.74
N VAL A 73 6.78 0.52 22.58
CA VAL A 73 6.52 1.96 22.34
C VAL A 73 5.53 2.51 23.36
N ALA A 74 4.41 1.84 23.58
CA ALA A 74 3.39 2.26 24.54
C ALA A 74 3.91 2.27 25.98
N GLN A 75 4.65 1.23 26.36
CA GLN A 75 5.28 1.15 27.71
C GLN A 75 6.28 2.27 27.93
N TRP A 76 7.12 2.57 26.94
CA TRP A 76 8.09 3.68 27.04
C TRP A 76 7.42 5.04 27.23
N LEU A 77 6.30 5.25 26.53
CA LEU A 77 5.53 6.50 26.61
C LEU A 77 4.58 6.56 27.80
N GLY A 78 4.34 5.45 28.50
CA GLY A 78 3.33 5.35 29.57
C GLY A 78 1.89 5.45 29.03
N LEU A 79 1.65 4.98 27.80
CA LEU A 79 0.37 5.05 27.10
C LEU A 79 -0.33 3.68 27.04
N THR A 80 -1.64 3.71 26.79
CA THR A 80 -2.43 2.50 26.58
C THR A 80 -2.09 1.89 25.22
N PHE A 81 -1.96 0.56 25.15
CA PHE A 81 -1.76 -0.22 23.94
C PHE A 81 -3.02 -1.04 23.60
N SER A 82 -3.37 -1.12 22.32
CA SER A 82 -4.40 -2.03 21.80
C SER A 82 -3.87 -2.76 20.56
N ALA A 83 -3.85 -4.10 20.60
CA ALA A 83 -3.54 -4.94 19.44
C ALA A 83 -4.76 -5.14 18.53
N GLU A 84 -5.98 -4.99 19.07
CA GLU A 84 -7.22 -5.16 18.34
C GLU A 84 -7.68 -3.84 17.70
N PRO A 85 -8.42 -3.93 16.58
CA PRO A 85 -9.03 -2.76 15.98
C PRO A 85 -10.06 -2.13 16.93
N LEU A 86 -10.04 -0.81 17.00
CA LEU A 86 -10.96 -0.04 17.84
C LEU A 86 -11.96 0.71 16.95
N LYS A 87 -13.16 0.96 17.49
CA LYS A 87 -14.16 1.77 16.80
C LYS A 87 -13.69 3.22 16.70
N VAL A 88 -13.66 3.73 15.48
CA VAL A 88 -13.17 5.06 15.15
C VAL A 88 -14.24 5.87 14.41
N ILE A 89 -14.14 7.19 14.48
CA ILE A 89 -14.98 8.07 13.65
C ILE A 89 -14.49 7.93 12.21
N ALA A 90 -15.39 7.62 11.28
CA ALA A 90 -15.06 7.48 9.88
C ALA A 90 -14.36 8.76 9.35
N PRO A 91 -13.11 8.66 8.84
CA PRO A 91 -12.40 9.84 8.37
C PRO A 91 -13.02 10.37 7.09
N MET A 92 -13.09 11.68 6.91
CA MET A 92 -13.55 12.27 5.65
C MET A 92 -12.66 11.88 4.48
N ARG A 93 -11.34 11.75 4.72
CA ARG A 93 -10.33 11.37 3.74
C ARG A 93 -9.49 10.21 4.25
N THR A 94 -9.75 9.02 3.76
CA THR A 94 -9.09 7.78 4.19
C THR A 94 -7.59 7.80 3.97
N ARG A 95 -7.15 8.28 2.79
CA ARG A 95 -5.74 8.38 2.47
C ARG A 95 -4.99 9.25 3.47
N GLU A 96 -5.53 10.41 3.83
CA GLU A 96 -4.91 11.31 4.82
C GLU A 96 -4.86 10.67 6.21
N ALA A 97 -5.94 10.00 6.65
CA ALA A 97 -5.97 9.30 7.94
C ALA A 97 -4.95 8.16 7.98
N TRP A 98 -4.81 7.41 6.90
CA TRP A 98 -3.81 6.34 6.79
C TRP A 98 -2.38 6.89 6.76
N HIS A 99 -2.13 7.96 6.00
CA HIS A 99 -0.79 8.59 5.93
C HIS A 99 -0.37 9.27 7.24
N SER A 100 -1.30 9.95 7.92
CA SER A 100 -1.02 10.58 9.22
C SER A 100 -0.80 9.57 10.35
N ARG A 101 -1.20 8.30 10.14
CA ARG A 101 -1.15 7.23 11.14
C ARG A 101 -1.88 7.59 12.44
N MET A 102 -2.84 8.50 12.37
CA MET A 102 -3.63 8.97 13.52
C MET A 102 -5.09 9.15 13.13
N ILE A 103 -6.00 8.67 13.97
CA ILE A 103 -7.44 8.78 13.77
C ILE A 103 -8.16 9.02 15.09
N ARG A 104 -9.30 9.66 15.03
CA ARG A 104 -10.14 9.93 16.20
C ARG A 104 -10.95 8.71 16.58
N LEU A 105 -10.87 8.31 17.84
CA LEU A 105 -11.72 7.26 18.43
C LEU A 105 -13.17 7.73 18.54
N ASP A 106 -14.09 6.78 18.43
CA ASP A 106 -15.51 7.05 18.64
C ASP A 106 -15.78 7.29 20.14
N PRO A 107 -16.21 8.51 20.54
CA PRO A 107 -16.44 8.84 21.94
C PRO A 107 -17.59 8.04 22.58
N ALA A 108 -18.48 7.46 21.78
CA ALA A 108 -19.55 6.58 22.28
C ALA A 108 -19.01 5.25 22.84
N HIS A 109 -17.81 4.86 22.43
CA HIS A 109 -17.21 3.57 22.79
C HIS A 109 -15.89 3.71 23.57
N HIS A 110 -15.26 4.88 23.56
CA HIS A 110 -13.93 5.07 24.14
C HIS A 110 -13.82 6.39 24.93
N GLN A 111 -13.13 6.34 26.06
CA GLN A 111 -12.80 7.53 26.85
C GLN A 111 -11.62 8.32 26.28
N LYS A 112 -10.74 7.65 25.54
CA LYS A 112 -9.60 8.26 24.84
C LYS A 112 -10.05 8.84 23.50
N HIS A 113 -9.34 9.86 23.01
CA HIS A 113 -9.76 10.58 21.81
C HIS A 113 -9.03 10.16 20.53
N TRP A 114 -7.81 9.65 20.64
CA TRP A 114 -6.96 9.41 19.48
C TRP A 114 -6.35 8.02 19.48
N LEU A 115 -6.38 7.37 18.32
CA LEU A 115 -5.69 6.12 18.01
C LEU A 115 -4.55 6.41 17.04
N THR A 116 -3.34 5.91 17.35
CA THR A 116 -2.17 6.14 16.50
C THR A 116 -1.25 4.92 16.43
N ALA A 117 -0.68 4.72 15.24
CA ALA A 117 0.40 3.78 14.97
C ALA A 117 1.56 4.53 14.30
N PRO A 118 2.31 5.35 15.05
CA PRO A 118 3.35 6.20 14.50
C PRO A 118 4.49 5.36 13.94
N LYS A 119 5.10 5.81 12.82
CA LYS A 119 6.29 5.18 12.25
C LYS A 119 7.29 6.24 11.76
N GLY A 120 8.53 5.80 11.56
CA GLY A 120 9.58 6.66 11.02
C GLY A 120 9.85 7.91 11.84
N GLN A 121 9.93 9.04 11.18
CA GLN A 121 10.23 10.32 11.83
C GLN A 121 9.20 10.72 12.89
N ALA A 122 7.91 10.44 12.66
CA ALA A 122 6.84 10.74 13.62
C ALA A 122 6.99 9.91 14.90
N LEU A 123 7.37 8.64 14.78
CA LEU A 123 7.68 7.78 15.93
C LEU A 123 8.90 8.30 16.68
N GLU A 124 9.98 8.63 15.99
CA GLU A 124 11.21 9.15 16.59
C GLU A 124 10.95 10.46 17.36
N GLN A 125 10.18 11.37 16.78
CA GLN A 125 9.75 12.61 17.44
C GLN A 125 8.93 12.33 18.70
N LEU A 126 7.98 11.41 18.63
CA LEU A 126 7.13 11.04 19.77
C LEU A 126 7.95 10.42 20.90
N LEU A 127 8.92 9.57 20.60
CA LEU A 127 9.79 8.93 21.59
C LEU A 127 10.79 9.89 22.22
N THR A 128 11.28 10.87 21.47
CA THR A 128 12.25 11.88 21.95
C THR A 128 11.59 13.01 22.72
N THR A 129 10.35 13.36 22.37
CA THR A 129 9.55 14.37 23.07
C THR A 129 8.96 13.75 24.36
N LYS A 130 9.82 13.20 25.23
CA LYS A 130 9.38 12.62 26.50
C LYS A 130 8.62 13.69 27.29
N PRO A 131 7.34 13.51 27.57
CA PRO A 131 6.59 14.52 28.31
C PRO A 131 7.15 14.63 29.72
N ALA A 132 7.77 15.76 30.02
CA ALA A 132 8.08 16.13 31.39
C ALA A 132 6.74 16.45 32.09
N GLY A 133 6.07 15.40 32.61
CA GLY A 133 4.78 15.52 33.31
C GLY A 133 3.56 15.38 32.40
N ASN A 134 2.84 14.46 32.67
CA ASN A 134 1.54 13.81 32.46
C ASN A 134 0.39 14.50 31.69
N SER A 135 0.50 15.60 30.95
CA SER A 135 -0.69 16.32 30.48
C SER A 135 -0.92 16.44 28.97
N GLY A 136 0.04 16.09 28.14
CA GLY A 136 -0.11 16.30 26.67
C GLY A 136 -0.55 15.09 25.85
N PHE A 137 -0.28 13.85 26.33
CA PHE A 137 -0.51 12.63 25.55
C PHE A 137 -1.48 11.64 26.21
N SER A 138 -2.12 12.02 27.31
CA SER A 138 -3.03 11.14 28.07
C SER A 138 -4.20 10.59 27.22
N ASP A 139 -4.56 11.28 26.15
CA ASP A 139 -5.68 10.94 25.27
C ASP A 139 -5.32 10.07 24.06
N LEU A 140 -4.04 9.63 23.99
CA LEU A 140 -3.58 8.75 22.91
C LEU A 140 -3.68 7.27 23.31
N VAL A 141 -4.06 6.44 22.34
CA VAL A 141 -3.92 4.99 22.37
C VAL A 141 -2.94 4.59 21.28
N ILE A 142 -1.91 3.83 21.66
CA ILE A 142 -0.96 3.25 20.72
C ILE A 142 -1.54 1.94 20.20
N THR A 143 -1.43 1.73 18.89
CA THR A 143 -1.84 0.50 18.25
C THR A 143 -0.82 0.09 17.18
N THR A 144 -1.03 -1.08 16.56
CA THR A 144 -0.21 -1.53 15.44
C THR A 144 -0.69 -0.92 14.12
N PRO A 145 0.18 -0.78 13.10
CA PRO A 145 -0.23 -0.38 11.77
C PRO A 145 -1.37 -1.24 11.21
N SER A 146 -1.30 -2.55 11.42
CA SER A 146 -2.32 -3.50 10.96
C SER A 146 -3.66 -3.31 11.67
N ALA A 147 -3.67 -3.05 12.98
CA ALA A 147 -4.91 -2.78 13.74
C ALA A 147 -5.49 -1.40 13.39
N LEU A 148 -4.65 -0.37 13.25
CA LEU A 148 -5.08 0.95 12.77
C LEU A 148 -5.73 0.86 11.40
N PHE A 149 -5.10 0.11 10.49
CA PHE A 149 -5.63 -0.11 9.15
C PHE A 149 -7.02 -0.76 9.18
N ARG A 150 -7.19 -1.84 9.98
CA ARG A 150 -8.49 -2.49 10.17
C ARG A 150 -9.53 -1.55 10.78
N SER A 151 -9.16 -0.75 11.77
CA SER A 151 -10.06 0.26 12.37
C SER A 151 -10.58 1.26 11.34
N ILE A 152 -9.70 1.75 10.45
CA ILE A 152 -10.08 2.68 9.38
C ILE A 152 -10.97 1.96 8.34
N ALA A 153 -10.61 0.76 7.93
CA ALA A 153 -11.35 -0.01 6.94
C ALA A 153 -12.77 -0.35 7.43
N GLU A 154 -12.91 -0.78 8.69
CA GLU A 154 -14.20 -1.13 9.30
C GLU A 154 -15.12 0.08 9.52
N SER A 155 -14.55 1.27 9.72
CA SER A 155 -15.33 2.49 9.99
C SER A 155 -16.17 2.98 8.81
N LYS A 156 -15.89 2.51 7.59
CA LYS A 156 -16.45 3.07 6.35
C LYS A 156 -17.27 2.10 5.50
N THR A 157 -17.97 1.18 6.11
CA THR A 157 -18.63 0.10 5.39
C THR A 157 -19.75 0.51 4.42
N ALA A 158 -20.53 1.56 4.68
CA ALA A 158 -21.67 1.94 3.85
C ALA A 158 -21.35 2.97 2.75
N ASP A 159 -20.67 4.07 3.10
CA ASP A 159 -20.40 5.19 2.17
C ASP A 159 -19.43 4.83 1.05
N TYR A 160 -18.49 3.91 1.32
CA TYR A 160 -17.50 3.50 0.33
C TYR A 160 -18.09 2.82 -0.90
N THR A 161 -19.12 1.98 -0.68
CA THR A 161 -19.69 1.20 -1.78
C THR A 161 -20.30 2.11 -2.85
N GLN A 162 -21.04 3.12 -2.42
CA GLN A 162 -21.69 4.05 -3.34
C GLN A 162 -20.68 5.02 -3.95
N HIS A 163 -19.83 5.62 -3.14
CA HIS A 163 -18.85 6.62 -3.59
C HIS A 163 -17.86 6.03 -4.61
N PHE A 164 -17.29 4.84 -4.36
CA PHE A 164 -16.31 4.26 -5.26
C PHE A 164 -16.91 3.55 -6.48
N SER A 165 -18.19 3.19 -6.45
CA SER A 165 -18.86 2.67 -7.66
C SER A 165 -19.10 3.75 -8.72
N THR A 166 -19.25 5.01 -8.31
CA THR A 166 -19.50 6.15 -9.21
C THR A 166 -18.35 7.15 -9.30
N TYR A 167 -17.28 6.97 -8.50
CA TYR A 167 -16.19 7.93 -8.36
C TYR A 167 -15.60 8.45 -9.68
N LEU A 168 -15.33 7.53 -10.64
CA LEU A 168 -14.80 7.94 -11.94
C LEU A 168 -15.85 8.72 -12.76
N HIS A 169 -17.13 8.33 -12.66
CA HIS A 169 -18.22 9.04 -13.30
C HIS A 169 -18.39 10.45 -12.74
N ASP A 170 -18.36 10.58 -11.42
CA ASP A 170 -18.56 11.86 -10.73
C ASP A 170 -17.40 12.83 -10.99
N LYS A 171 -16.16 12.31 -11.04
CA LYS A 171 -14.96 13.11 -11.25
C LYS A 171 -14.67 13.39 -12.72
N SER A 172 -14.89 12.41 -13.59
CA SER A 172 -14.54 12.46 -15.03
C SER A 172 -15.55 11.69 -15.85
N PRO A 173 -16.76 12.22 -16.07
CA PRO A 173 -17.86 11.51 -16.74
C PRO A 173 -17.50 11.00 -18.13
N HIS A 174 -16.63 11.73 -18.85
CA HIS A 174 -16.19 11.38 -20.22
C HIS A 174 -15.27 10.13 -20.26
N LEU A 175 -14.64 9.76 -19.14
CA LEU A 175 -13.81 8.55 -19.00
C LEU A 175 -14.59 7.35 -18.48
N SER A 176 -15.86 7.56 -18.05
CA SER A 176 -16.69 6.52 -17.45
C SER A 176 -17.67 5.92 -18.45
N CYS A 177 -17.73 4.61 -18.54
CA CYS A 177 -18.75 3.92 -19.31
C CYS A 177 -20.12 3.85 -18.60
N TYR A 178 -20.25 4.42 -17.39
CA TYR A 178 -21.48 4.38 -16.59
C TYR A 178 -22.69 4.99 -17.34
N THR A 179 -22.49 6.13 -18.00
CA THR A 179 -23.51 6.78 -18.83
C THR A 179 -23.96 5.92 -20.01
N LEU A 180 -23.05 5.21 -20.67
CA LEU A 180 -23.36 4.30 -21.77
C LEU A 180 -24.20 3.11 -21.28
N CYS A 181 -23.84 2.54 -20.13
CA CYS A 181 -24.55 1.40 -19.55
C CYS A 181 -25.94 1.76 -19.00
N HIS A 182 -26.16 3.03 -18.59
CA HIS A 182 -27.44 3.50 -18.02
C HIS A 182 -28.36 4.14 -19.04
N ASN A 183 -27.88 4.42 -20.25
CA ASN A 183 -28.71 4.97 -21.32
C ASN A 183 -29.64 3.88 -21.86
N ARG A 184 -30.99 4.11 -21.84
CA ARG A 184 -32.01 3.17 -22.36
C ARG A 184 -31.77 2.84 -23.84
N TRP A 185 -31.28 3.78 -24.61
CA TRP A 185 -30.99 3.62 -26.03
C TRP A 185 -29.80 2.67 -26.28
N SER A 186 -28.76 2.70 -25.45
CA SER A 186 -27.62 1.79 -25.62
C SER A 186 -27.99 0.31 -25.35
N ARG A 187 -29.02 0.06 -24.52
CA ARG A 187 -29.53 -1.29 -24.27
C ARG A 187 -30.40 -1.81 -25.42
N MET A 188 -31.03 -0.91 -26.20
CA MET A 188 -31.84 -1.27 -27.35
C MET A 188 -31.01 -1.46 -28.63
N LEU A 189 -29.81 -0.86 -28.69
CA LEU A 189 -28.93 -0.96 -29.86
C LEU A 189 -28.65 -2.42 -30.29
N PRO A 190 -28.26 -3.35 -29.41
CA PRO A 190 -28.04 -4.75 -29.80
C PRO A 190 -29.33 -5.47 -30.20
N VAL A 191 -30.47 -5.12 -29.61
CA VAL A 191 -31.78 -5.72 -29.95
C VAL A 191 -32.22 -5.31 -31.34
N LEU A 192 -31.94 -4.07 -31.75
CA LEU A 192 -32.24 -3.57 -33.11
C LEU A 192 -31.18 -4.01 -34.13
N ALA A 193 -29.92 -4.17 -33.72
CA ALA A 193 -28.86 -4.60 -34.62
C ALA A 193 -28.95 -6.10 -34.99
N LEU A 194 -29.44 -6.96 -34.09
CA LEU A 194 -29.57 -8.40 -34.32
C LEU A 194 -30.47 -8.77 -35.51
N PRO A 195 -31.71 -8.27 -35.67
CA PRO A 195 -32.53 -8.60 -36.82
C PRO A 195 -31.98 -8.01 -38.12
N VAL A 196 -31.35 -6.82 -38.08
CA VAL A 196 -30.70 -6.23 -39.27
C VAL A 196 -29.48 -7.07 -39.67
N ALA A 197 -28.69 -7.53 -38.74
CA ALA A 197 -27.57 -8.44 -38.98
C ALA A 197 -28.06 -9.81 -39.50
N ALA A 198 -29.13 -10.36 -38.94
CA ALA A 198 -29.71 -11.63 -39.38
C ALA A 198 -30.26 -11.54 -40.82
N LEU A 199 -30.92 -10.44 -41.18
CA LEU A 199 -31.41 -10.19 -42.54
C LEU A 199 -30.23 -9.99 -43.51
N GLY A 200 -29.18 -9.31 -43.09
CA GLY A 200 -27.94 -9.16 -43.86
C GLY A 200 -27.20 -10.50 -44.06
N LEU A 201 -27.18 -11.35 -43.06
CA LEU A 201 -26.62 -12.71 -43.11
C LEU A 201 -27.41 -13.62 -44.08
N TYR A 202 -28.73 -13.55 -44.07
CA TYR A 202 -29.59 -14.31 -44.99
C TYR A 202 -29.40 -13.88 -46.43
N ALA A 203 -29.29 -12.58 -46.69
CA ALA A 203 -29.10 -12.02 -48.04
C ALA A 203 -27.68 -12.24 -48.61
N ALA A 204 -26.69 -12.52 -47.74
CA ALA A 204 -25.27 -12.47 -48.08
C ALA A 204 -24.50 -13.81 -47.90
N GLY A 205 -25.16 -14.94 -47.97
CA GLY A 205 -24.62 -16.27 -47.63
C GLY A 205 -23.19 -16.60 -48.15
N LEU A 206 -22.80 -16.17 -49.34
CA LEU A 206 -21.44 -16.29 -49.86
C LEU A 206 -20.56 -15.07 -49.57
N ALA A 207 -21.14 -13.88 -49.44
CA ALA A 207 -20.40 -12.65 -49.16
C ALA A 207 -19.91 -12.57 -47.68
N PHE A 208 -20.56 -13.30 -46.80
CA PHE A 208 -20.20 -13.29 -45.36
C PHE A 208 -18.80 -13.87 -45.07
N SER A 209 -18.44 -14.98 -45.73
CA SER A 209 -17.10 -15.57 -45.55
C SER A 209 -16.00 -14.63 -46.07
N HIS A 210 -16.26 -13.96 -47.21
CA HIS A 210 -15.34 -12.96 -47.76
C HIS A 210 -15.27 -11.72 -46.89
N PHE A 211 -16.41 -11.26 -46.33
CA PHE A 211 -16.45 -10.15 -45.37
C PHE A 211 -15.65 -10.45 -44.11
N ILE A 212 -15.84 -11.62 -43.50
CA ILE A 212 -15.06 -12.04 -42.33
C ILE A 212 -13.56 -12.14 -42.66
N THR A 213 -13.23 -12.72 -43.85
CA THR A 213 -11.83 -12.79 -44.28
C THR A 213 -11.21 -11.41 -44.47
N CYS A 214 -11.93 -10.47 -45.12
CA CYS A 214 -11.48 -9.11 -45.29
C CYS A 214 -11.36 -8.34 -43.96
N LEU A 215 -12.18 -8.69 -42.95
CA LEU A 215 -12.09 -8.10 -41.61
C LEU A 215 -10.93 -8.68 -40.78
N LEU A 216 -10.72 -9.98 -40.86
CA LEU A 216 -9.70 -10.67 -40.06
C LEU A 216 -8.31 -10.62 -40.70
N LEU A 217 -8.20 -10.55 -42.01
CA LEU A 217 -6.92 -10.52 -42.72
C LEU A 217 -6.06 -9.34 -42.35
N PRO A 218 -6.56 -8.08 -42.24
CA PRO A 218 -5.76 -6.95 -41.76
C PRO A 218 -5.26 -7.14 -40.33
N LEU A 219 -6.09 -7.74 -39.44
CA LEU A 219 -5.69 -8.04 -38.08
C LEU A 219 -4.56 -9.09 -38.01
N LEU A 220 -4.67 -10.11 -38.88
CA LEU A 220 -3.64 -11.13 -38.99
C LEU A 220 -2.33 -10.54 -39.53
N LEU A 221 -2.42 -9.73 -40.59
CA LEU A 221 -1.28 -9.03 -41.17
C LEU A 221 -0.64 -8.08 -40.19
N LEU A 222 -1.44 -7.32 -39.41
CA LEU A 222 -0.95 -6.46 -38.34
C LEU A 222 -0.20 -7.28 -37.29
N ARG A 223 -0.74 -8.43 -36.87
CA ARG A 223 -0.03 -9.33 -35.95
C ARG A 223 1.29 -9.84 -36.52
N LEU A 224 1.31 -10.24 -37.79
CA LEU A 224 2.54 -10.68 -38.45
C LEU A 224 3.58 -9.56 -38.55
N VAL A 225 3.16 -8.35 -38.87
CA VAL A 225 4.03 -7.18 -38.87
C VAL A 225 4.59 -6.91 -37.47
N LEU A 226 3.74 -6.93 -36.43
CA LEU A 226 4.17 -6.73 -35.05
C LEU A 226 5.12 -7.82 -34.55
N LEU A 227 4.94 -9.09 -35.00
CA LEU A 227 5.85 -10.17 -34.70
C LEU A 227 7.19 -10.08 -35.47
N ALA A 228 7.16 -9.50 -36.68
CA ALA A 228 8.35 -9.29 -37.51
C ALA A 228 9.13 -8.01 -37.11
N THR A 229 8.49 -7.05 -36.44
CA THR A 229 9.17 -5.90 -35.88
C THR A 229 9.92 -6.36 -34.62
N GLU A 230 11.24 -6.24 -34.65
CA GLU A 230 12.03 -6.43 -33.43
C GLU A 230 11.48 -5.48 -32.36
N PRO A 231 11.23 -5.96 -31.11
CA PRO A 231 10.88 -5.07 -30.03
C PRO A 231 12.00 -4.01 -29.96
N HIS A 232 11.57 -2.74 -29.97
CA HIS A 232 12.49 -1.63 -29.80
C HIS A 232 13.33 -1.94 -28.55
N ARG A 233 14.63 -2.21 -28.73
CA ARG A 233 15.53 -2.42 -27.60
C ARG A 233 15.52 -1.09 -26.85
N GLU A 234 14.72 -1.06 -25.79
CA GLU A 234 14.73 0.07 -24.86
C GLU A 234 16.18 0.28 -24.46
N THR A 235 16.65 1.49 -24.64
CA THR A 235 17.96 1.91 -24.15
C THR A 235 18.03 1.49 -22.69
N GLU A 236 19.04 0.66 -22.34
CA GLU A 236 19.16 0.12 -20.99
C GLU A 236 19.22 1.28 -19.99
N ALA A 237 18.08 1.63 -19.41
CA ALA A 237 18.06 2.61 -18.34
C ALA A 237 18.94 2.09 -17.19
N PRO A 238 19.76 2.92 -16.54
CA PRO A 238 20.66 2.47 -15.49
C PRO A 238 19.89 1.88 -14.32
N ALA A 239 20.43 0.82 -13.72
CA ALA A 239 19.83 0.20 -12.54
C ALA A 239 19.73 1.20 -11.39
N LEU A 240 18.58 1.26 -10.73
CA LEU A 240 18.39 2.08 -9.55
C LEU A 240 19.05 1.43 -8.33
N ALA A 241 19.77 2.22 -7.55
CA ALA A 241 20.25 1.78 -6.25
C ALA A 241 19.05 1.60 -5.28
N ASP A 242 19.17 0.67 -4.33
CA ASP A 242 18.08 0.36 -3.38
C ASP A 242 17.56 1.58 -2.61
N LYS A 243 18.43 2.56 -2.33
CA LYS A 243 18.06 3.83 -1.67
C LYS A 243 17.11 4.70 -2.50
N ASP A 244 17.21 4.61 -3.82
CA ASP A 244 16.47 5.45 -4.76
C ASP A 244 15.22 4.75 -5.30
N LEU A 245 14.99 3.48 -4.92
CA LEU A 245 13.78 2.75 -5.24
C LEU A 245 12.53 3.43 -4.63
N PRO A 246 11.47 3.66 -5.43
CA PRO A 246 10.21 4.23 -4.94
C PRO A 246 9.45 3.25 -4.03
N HIS A 247 8.46 3.76 -3.28
CA HIS A 247 7.52 2.92 -2.56
C HIS A 247 6.42 2.43 -3.50
N TYR A 248 6.13 1.12 -3.46
CA TYR A 248 5.05 0.48 -4.21
C TYR A 248 3.86 0.11 -3.34
N SER A 249 2.65 0.31 -3.89
CA SER A 249 1.43 -0.32 -3.42
C SER A 249 0.98 -1.37 -4.43
N LEU A 250 0.96 -2.64 -4.02
CA LEU A 250 0.51 -3.77 -4.81
C LEU A 250 -0.97 -4.04 -4.48
N LEU A 251 -1.85 -3.86 -5.45
CA LEU A 251 -3.29 -4.09 -5.28
C LEU A 251 -3.64 -5.48 -5.83
N VAL A 252 -4.22 -6.33 -4.98
CA VAL A 252 -4.58 -7.71 -5.33
C VAL A 252 -6.06 -7.93 -5.02
N PRO A 253 -6.96 -7.77 -6.00
CA PRO A 253 -8.36 -8.09 -5.83
C PRO A 253 -8.55 -9.61 -5.80
N LEU A 254 -9.26 -10.10 -4.75
CA LEU A 254 -9.52 -11.51 -4.51
C LEU A 254 -11.03 -11.77 -4.47
N PHE A 255 -11.49 -12.76 -5.22
CA PHE A 255 -12.88 -13.18 -5.18
C PHE A 255 -13.03 -14.68 -5.39
N ARG A 256 -13.36 -15.43 -4.33
CA ARG A 256 -13.45 -16.90 -4.31
C ARG A 256 -12.13 -17.61 -4.63
N GLU A 257 -11.04 -17.05 -4.12
CA GLU A 257 -9.66 -17.45 -4.42
C GLU A 257 -8.96 -18.09 -3.21
N ALA A 258 -9.71 -18.76 -2.33
CA ALA A 258 -9.19 -19.33 -1.08
C ALA A 258 -7.98 -20.27 -1.29
N ASP A 259 -8.02 -21.08 -2.35
CA ASP A 259 -6.99 -22.10 -2.62
C ASP A 259 -5.68 -21.49 -3.16
N ILE A 260 -5.75 -20.29 -3.74
CA ILE A 260 -4.61 -19.61 -4.38
C ILE A 260 -3.87 -18.69 -3.39
N ILE A 261 -4.49 -18.36 -2.25
CA ILE A 261 -3.92 -17.41 -1.28
C ILE A 261 -2.48 -17.74 -0.88
N PRO A 262 -2.10 -18.97 -0.49
CA PRO A 262 -0.72 -19.26 -0.11
C PRO A 262 0.24 -18.96 -1.27
N GLN A 263 -0.14 -19.35 -2.48
CA GLN A 263 0.69 -19.17 -3.67
C GLN A 263 0.92 -17.70 -4.01
N ILE A 264 -0.13 -16.84 -3.95
CA ILE A 264 0.03 -15.40 -4.25
C ILE A 264 0.87 -14.69 -3.18
N ILE A 265 0.70 -15.06 -1.89
CA ILE A 265 1.52 -14.52 -0.80
C ILE A 265 2.99 -14.88 -1.02
N ASP A 266 3.29 -16.14 -1.36
CA ASP A 266 4.65 -16.60 -1.63
C ASP A 266 5.25 -15.91 -2.86
N SER A 267 4.48 -15.79 -3.94
CA SER A 267 4.92 -15.14 -5.18
C SER A 267 5.26 -13.66 -4.96
N LEU A 268 4.40 -12.93 -4.25
CA LEU A 268 4.63 -11.52 -3.94
C LEU A 268 5.74 -11.33 -2.91
N SER A 269 5.90 -12.26 -1.96
CA SER A 269 6.99 -12.23 -0.99
C SER A 269 8.35 -12.46 -1.65
N ALA A 270 8.40 -13.29 -2.70
CA ALA A 270 9.60 -13.63 -3.45
C ALA A 270 10.11 -12.52 -4.40
N LEU A 271 9.37 -11.41 -4.55
CA LEU A 271 9.80 -10.27 -5.36
C LEU A 271 11.09 -9.68 -4.81
N ASP A 272 12.08 -9.45 -5.68
CA ASP A 272 13.35 -8.77 -5.37
C ASP A 272 13.13 -7.27 -5.19
N TYR A 273 12.47 -6.91 -4.10
CA TYR A 273 12.21 -5.53 -3.72
C TYR A 273 12.22 -5.39 -2.20
N PRO A 274 12.85 -4.34 -1.62
CA PRO A 274 12.92 -4.20 -0.18
C PRO A 274 11.53 -4.22 0.47
N PRO A 275 11.24 -5.14 1.42
CA PRO A 275 9.91 -5.22 2.06
C PRO A 275 9.48 -3.91 2.72
N ALA A 276 10.43 -3.12 3.25
CA ALA A 276 10.16 -1.79 3.82
C ALA A 276 9.72 -0.74 2.79
N LYS A 277 9.85 -1.02 1.48
CA LYS A 277 9.47 -0.12 0.38
C LYS A 277 8.29 -0.64 -0.44
N ARG A 278 7.56 -1.63 0.06
CA ARG A 278 6.34 -2.13 -0.58
C ARG A 278 5.25 -2.41 0.44
N GLU A 279 4.02 -2.22 0.04
CA GLU A 279 2.83 -2.70 0.74
C GLU A 279 1.97 -3.52 -0.21
N VAL A 280 1.29 -4.52 0.31
CA VAL A 280 0.38 -5.39 -0.45
C VAL A 280 -1.01 -5.25 0.14
N LEU A 281 -1.96 -4.82 -0.67
CA LEU A 281 -3.34 -4.62 -0.30
C LEU A 281 -4.19 -5.74 -0.91
N LEU A 282 -4.56 -6.73 -0.08
CA LEU A 282 -5.42 -7.84 -0.45
C LEU A 282 -6.88 -7.40 -0.33
N LEU A 283 -7.55 -7.25 -1.46
CA LEU A 283 -8.90 -6.67 -1.55
C LEU A 283 -9.91 -7.81 -1.65
N VAL A 284 -10.71 -8.03 -0.60
CA VAL A 284 -11.67 -9.15 -0.53
C VAL A 284 -13.09 -8.67 -0.24
N GLU A 285 -14.09 -9.24 -0.91
CA GLU A 285 -15.50 -8.89 -0.70
C GLU A 285 -16.00 -9.37 0.68
N ALA A 286 -16.85 -8.57 1.33
CA ALA A 286 -17.35 -8.85 2.68
C ALA A 286 -18.13 -10.17 2.77
N ASP A 287 -18.81 -10.57 1.70
CA ASP A 287 -19.59 -11.80 1.60
C ASP A 287 -18.80 -13.01 1.07
N ASP A 288 -17.53 -12.84 0.74
CA ASP A 288 -16.63 -13.94 0.41
C ASP A 288 -16.02 -14.54 1.69
N HIS A 289 -16.84 -15.31 2.40
CA HIS A 289 -16.45 -15.93 3.66
C HIS A 289 -15.34 -16.97 3.52
N THR A 290 -15.21 -17.62 2.35
CA THR A 290 -14.19 -18.65 2.10
C THR A 290 -12.80 -18.04 2.01
N THR A 291 -12.63 -17.06 1.15
CA THR A 291 -11.36 -16.32 0.98
C THR A 291 -10.96 -15.59 2.28
N ARG A 292 -11.94 -14.99 2.97
CA ARG A 292 -11.68 -14.31 4.25
C ARG A 292 -11.20 -15.26 5.34
N ARG A 293 -11.78 -16.47 5.46
CA ARG A 293 -11.32 -17.48 6.42
C ARG A 293 -9.91 -17.97 6.09
N ALA A 294 -9.62 -18.20 4.81
CA ALA A 294 -8.29 -18.61 4.38
C ALA A 294 -7.25 -17.53 4.72
N LEU A 295 -7.54 -16.25 4.47
CA LEU A 295 -6.67 -15.14 4.87
C LEU A 295 -6.49 -15.04 6.39
N ALA A 296 -7.54 -15.28 7.18
CA ALA A 296 -7.47 -15.24 8.64
C ALA A 296 -6.68 -16.40 9.24
N SER A 297 -6.50 -17.52 8.51
CA SER A 297 -5.74 -18.69 8.96
C SER A 297 -4.24 -18.59 8.68
N ILE A 298 -3.78 -17.59 7.96
CA ILE A 298 -2.38 -17.44 7.53
C ILE A 298 -1.78 -16.23 8.25
N LEU A 299 -0.54 -16.39 8.77
CA LEU A 299 0.25 -15.28 9.25
C LEU A 299 0.77 -14.49 8.04
N LEU A 300 0.20 -13.30 7.84
CA LEU A 300 0.60 -12.44 6.74
C LEU A 300 1.98 -11.83 6.97
N PRO A 301 2.85 -11.78 5.94
CA PRO A 301 4.13 -11.10 6.01
C PRO A 301 3.97 -9.59 6.28
N TYR A 302 5.07 -8.95 6.75
CA TYR A 302 5.09 -7.49 6.93
C TYR A 302 4.68 -6.74 5.65
N GLY A 303 3.85 -5.72 5.82
CA GLY A 303 3.36 -4.89 4.72
C GLY A 303 2.17 -5.48 3.96
N PHE A 304 1.69 -6.68 4.33
CA PHE A 304 0.45 -7.23 3.78
C PHE A 304 -0.75 -6.79 4.63
N HIS A 305 -1.75 -6.20 3.99
CA HIS A 305 -2.96 -5.71 4.63
C HIS A 305 -4.19 -6.26 3.92
N VAL A 306 -5.18 -6.74 4.69
CA VAL A 306 -6.47 -7.19 4.15
C VAL A 306 -7.47 -6.06 4.22
N ILE A 307 -8.06 -5.71 3.09
CA ILE A 307 -9.17 -4.78 2.98
C ILE A 307 -10.44 -5.57 2.68
N VAL A 308 -11.37 -5.54 3.63
CA VAL A 308 -12.69 -6.11 3.43
C VAL A 308 -13.57 -5.07 2.76
N LEU A 309 -13.93 -5.32 1.50
CA LEU A 309 -14.79 -4.45 0.72
C LEU A 309 -16.24 -4.57 1.21
N PRO A 310 -16.95 -3.47 1.44
CA PRO A 310 -18.35 -3.52 1.84
C PRO A 310 -19.20 -4.22 0.77
N ALA A 311 -20.17 -5.01 1.21
CA ALA A 311 -21.11 -5.67 0.30
C ALA A 311 -21.86 -4.62 -0.55
N GLY A 312 -21.95 -4.86 -1.86
CA GLY A 312 -22.62 -3.93 -2.76
C GLY A 312 -22.41 -4.25 -4.24
N LEU A 313 -23.16 -3.56 -5.09
CA LEU A 313 -23.10 -3.69 -6.55
C LEU A 313 -22.51 -2.40 -7.18
N PRO A 314 -21.86 -2.49 -8.34
CA PRO A 314 -21.48 -3.70 -9.03
C PRO A 314 -20.28 -4.41 -8.38
N ARG A 315 -20.29 -5.74 -8.32
CA ARG A 315 -19.13 -6.53 -7.89
C ARG A 315 -18.16 -6.65 -9.05
N THR A 316 -17.26 -5.71 -9.13
CA THR A 316 -16.31 -5.64 -10.23
C THR A 316 -14.90 -5.38 -9.71
N LYS A 317 -13.90 -5.90 -10.41
CA LYS A 317 -12.50 -5.62 -10.14
C LYS A 317 -12.20 -4.12 -10.07
N PRO A 318 -12.69 -3.25 -10.98
CA PRO A 318 -12.47 -1.80 -10.88
C PRO A 318 -12.99 -1.19 -9.57
N ARG A 319 -14.13 -1.64 -9.04
CA ARG A 319 -14.64 -1.16 -7.76
C ARG A 319 -13.67 -1.52 -6.62
N ALA A 320 -13.22 -2.76 -6.58
CA ALA A 320 -12.25 -3.21 -5.59
C ALA A 320 -10.96 -2.39 -5.64
N LEU A 321 -10.43 -2.19 -6.85
CA LEU A 321 -9.23 -1.38 -7.07
C LEU A 321 -9.42 0.07 -6.63
N ASN A 322 -10.56 0.70 -6.92
CA ASN A 322 -10.85 2.07 -6.47
C ASN A 322 -10.85 2.20 -4.94
N VAL A 323 -11.39 1.20 -4.23
CA VAL A 323 -11.29 1.16 -2.76
C VAL A 323 -9.83 1.00 -2.33
N GLY A 324 -9.09 0.06 -2.93
CA GLY A 324 -7.66 -0.14 -2.66
C GLY A 324 -6.83 1.12 -2.85
N LEU A 325 -7.11 1.90 -3.90
CA LEU A 325 -6.44 3.18 -4.17
C LEU A 325 -6.59 4.21 -3.05
N ALA A 326 -7.70 4.18 -2.31
CA ALA A 326 -7.88 5.08 -1.17
C ALA A 326 -6.95 4.76 0.01
N PHE A 327 -6.45 3.53 0.07
CA PHE A 327 -5.50 3.07 1.09
C PHE A 327 -4.05 3.03 0.60
N ALA A 328 -3.83 3.10 -0.70
CA ALA A 328 -2.50 3.03 -1.28
C ALA A 328 -1.62 4.19 -0.82
N SER A 329 -0.44 3.87 -0.25
CA SER A 329 0.55 4.85 0.22
C SER A 329 1.74 5.00 -0.71
N GLY A 330 1.97 4.03 -1.60
CA GLY A 330 3.07 4.03 -2.54
C GLY A 330 2.99 5.15 -3.57
N SER A 331 4.15 5.58 -4.05
CA SER A 331 4.27 6.51 -5.18
C SER A 331 4.01 5.83 -6.52
N LEU A 332 4.24 4.52 -6.59
CA LEU A 332 3.89 3.66 -7.71
C LEU A 332 2.88 2.61 -7.28
N ILE A 333 1.97 2.29 -8.19
CA ILE A 333 0.91 1.31 -7.97
C ILE A 333 1.03 0.23 -9.03
N VAL A 334 0.88 -1.01 -8.62
CA VAL A 334 0.78 -2.16 -9.51
C VAL A 334 -0.42 -3.02 -9.12
N VAL A 335 -1.09 -3.57 -10.11
CA VAL A 335 -2.22 -4.48 -9.92
C VAL A 335 -1.78 -5.87 -10.33
N TYR A 336 -2.02 -6.85 -9.45
CA TYR A 336 -1.83 -8.27 -9.75
C TYR A 336 -3.15 -9.00 -9.61
N ASP A 337 -3.39 -9.96 -10.49
CA ASP A 337 -4.47 -10.92 -10.33
C ASP A 337 -4.05 -12.04 -9.36
N ALA A 338 -5.02 -12.74 -8.78
CA ALA A 338 -4.73 -13.81 -7.81
C ALA A 338 -3.85 -14.92 -8.39
N GLU A 339 -3.96 -15.20 -9.69
CA GLU A 339 -3.22 -16.21 -10.42
C GLU A 339 -1.86 -15.74 -10.94
N ASP A 340 -1.55 -14.45 -10.83
CA ASP A 340 -0.31 -13.88 -11.36
C ASP A 340 0.93 -14.43 -10.64
N ARG A 341 1.96 -14.65 -11.43
CA ARG A 341 3.29 -15.03 -10.98
C ARG A 341 4.32 -14.05 -11.53
N PRO A 342 4.45 -12.89 -10.89
CA PRO A 342 5.34 -11.86 -11.38
C PRO A 342 6.82 -12.33 -11.37
N HIS A 343 7.57 -11.87 -12.37
CA HIS A 343 9.01 -12.08 -12.37
C HIS A 343 9.64 -11.35 -11.18
N LYS A 344 10.63 -11.97 -10.52
CA LYS A 344 11.21 -11.43 -9.28
C LYS A 344 11.71 -10.00 -9.41
N GLN A 345 12.24 -9.61 -10.56
CA GLN A 345 12.80 -8.27 -10.81
C GLN A 345 11.80 -7.28 -11.42
N GLN A 346 10.55 -7.67 -11.68
CA GLN A 346 9.55 -6.85 -12.38
C GLN A 346 9.38 -5.45 -11.76
N LEU A 347 9.31 -5.35 -10.43
CA LEU A 347 9.16 -4.05 -9.77
C LEU A 347 10.38 -3.16 -9.93
N ARG A 348 11.60 -3.75 -9.94
CA ARG A 348 12.85 -3.01 -10.16
C ARG A 348 12.95 -2.51 -11.60
N GLU A 349 12.59 -3.35 -12.55
CA GLU A 349 12.58 -3.01 -13.97
C GLU A 349 11.60 -1.89 -14.26
N ALA A 350 10.36 -2.00 -13.76
CA ALA A 350 9.36 -0.96 -13.91
C ALA A 350 9.81 0.36 -13.23
N ALA A 351 10.33 0.30 -11.99
CA ALA A 351 10.84 1.49 -11.30
C ALA A 351 11.96 2.19 -12.08
N ARG A 352 12.86 1.40 -12.68
CA ARG A 352 13.95 1.90 -13.54
C ARG A 352 13.42 2.66 -14.75
N LEU A 353 12.41 2.10 -15.43
CA LEU A 353 11.78 2.72 -16.60
C LEU A 353 11.06 4.03 -16.21
N PHE A 354 10.27 4.02 -15.14
CA PHE A 354 9.62 5.24 -14.64
C PHE A 354 10.62 6.34 -14.26
N ALA A 355 11.78 5.97 -13.69
CA ALA A 355 12.81 6.94 -13.35
C ALA A 355 13.50 7.52 -14.60
N ALA A 356 13.64 6.73 -15.65
CA ALA A 356 14.31 7.16 -16.89
C ALA A 356 13.40 7.98 -17.80
N TYR A 357 12.13 7.60 -17.93
CA TYR A 357 11.22 8.18 -18.91
C TYR A 357 10.13 9.09 -18.30
N GLY A 358 10.05 9.15 -16.98
CA GLY A 358 9.07 9.95 -16.25
C GLY A 358 7.70 9.29 -16.13
N PRO A 359 6.74 9.95 -15.44
CA PRO A 359 5.43 9.38 -15.11
C PRO A 359 4.49 9.23 -16.31
N GLU A 360 4.83 9.79 -17.46
CA GLU A 360 4.02 9.74 -18.70
C GLU A 360 4.23 8.43 -19.49
N THR A 361 5.14 7.55 -19.04
CA THR A 361 5.46 6.26 -19.68
C THR A 361 4.62 5.10 -19.20
N ALA A 362 3.56 5.35 -18.44
CA ALA A 362 2.67 4.31 -17.91
C ALA A 362 1.60 3.88 -18.93
#